data_034b31f662a6500ccc76cfd6defaa0ad
#
_entry.id   034b31f662a6500ccc76cfd6defaa0ad
#
_cell.length_a   1.000
_cell.length_b   1.000
_cell.length_c   1.000
_cell.angle_alpha   90.00
_cell.angle_beta   90.00
_cell.angle_gamma   90.00
#
_symmetry.space_group_name_H-M   'P 1'
#
loop_
_entity.id
_entity.type
_entity.pdbx_description
1 polymer ?
#
loop_
_entity_poly.entity_id
_entity_poly.type
_entity_poly.pdbx_seq_one_letter_code
_entity_poly.pdbx_strand_id
1 'polypeptide(L)'
;IYGIALSVLILVLMAANLWFGSINIPAGAVWNTLIGNEVEKTSWAFIIWESRLPQAVTALLCGAALAASGLMLQTAFNNPLAGPSILGINSGASLGVALVMLAGGGSIATGVFTLSGFFSVILGAFIGSMVVMGLILFFSTLIKSNIMLLITGIMIGYITSSAISLLNFFATAEGVHSYMIWGMGNFGGVSLQQLPYFSIFCLAGLLLSILLIKPLNALLLGTRY
;
A
#
# COMPACT_ATOMS: atom_id res chain seq x y z
N ILE A 1 9.76 -15.48 22.66
CA ILE A 1 9.22 -14.42 23.55
C ILE A 1 8.85 -13.19 22.72
N TYR A 2 9.74 -12.61 21.92
CA TYR A 2 9.46 -11.39 21.12
C TYR A 2 8.32 -11.58 20.11
N GLY A 3 8.25 -12.71 19.41
CA GLY A 3 7.19 -12.98 18.43
C GLY A 3 5.81 -13.02 19.07
N ILE A 4 5.68 -13.68 20.25
CA ILE A 4 4.42 -13.73 21.00
C ILE A 4 4.03 -12.33 21.48
N ALA A 5 4.97 -11.55 22.01
CA ALA A 5 4.71 -10.18 22.47
C ALA A 5 4.22 -9.28 21.32
N LEU A 6 4.84 -9.37 20.14
CA LEU A 6 4.41 -8.63 18.96
C LEU A 6 3.03 -9.08 18.46
N SER A 7 2.75 -10.38 18.45
CA SER A 7 1.42 -10.88 18.04
C SER A 7 0.33 -10.38 19.00
N VAL A 8 0.58 -10.42 20.31
CA VAL A 8 -0.35 -9.87 21.30
C VAL A 8 -0.55 -8.36 21.10
N LEU A 9 0.53 -7.63 20.86
CA LEU A 9 0.46 -6.19 20.60
C LEU A 9 -0.39 -5.87 19.36
N ILE A 10 -0.23 -6.63 18.28
CA ILE A 10 -1.04 -6.48 17.07
C ILE A 10 -2.52 -6.71 17.37
N LEU A 11 -2.86 -7.76 18.11
CA LEU A 11 -4.25 -8.05 18.48
C LEU A 11 -4.85 -6.93 19.36
N VAL A 12 -4.08 -6.43 20.33
CA VAL A 12 -4.49 -5.30 21.19
C VAL A 12 -4.72 -4.04 20.35
N LEU A 13 -3.83 -3.71 19.40
CA LEU A 13 -3.97 -2.55 18.55
C LEU A 13 -5.16 -2.69 17.56
N MET A 14 -5.42 -3.89 17.05
CA MET A 14 -6.63 -4.15 16.25
C MET A 14 -7.90 -3.95 17.08
N ALA A 15 -7.95 -4.49 18.29
CA ALA A 15 -9.08 -4.29 19.20
C ALA A 15 -9.25 -2.81 19.56
N ALA A 16 -8.16 -2.09 19.80
CA ALA A 16 -8.17 -0.66 20.06
C ALA A 16 -8.71 0.14 18.85
N ASN A 17 -8.33 -0.21 17.62
CA ASN A 17 -8.85 0.43 16.41
C ASN A 17 -10.37 0.23 16.26
N LEU A 18 -10.89 -0.96 16.63
CA LEU A 18 -12.32 -1.21 16.61
C LEU A 18 -13.07 -0.42 17.70
N TRP A 19 -12.42 -0.19 18.84
CA TRP A 19 -13.04 0.52 19.96
C TRP A 19 -12.92 2.04 19.83
N PHE A 20 -11.71 2.55 19.56
CA PHE A 20 -11.45 3.99 19.47
C PHE A 20 -11.69 4.53 18.06
N GLY A 21 -12.25 5.72 17.95
CA GLY A 21 -12.47 6.42 16.69
C GLY A 21 -13.13 7.78 16.91
N SER A 22 -13.44 8.49 15.84
CA SER A 22 -14.06 9.81 15.88
C SER A 22 -15.44 9.83 16.59
N ILE A 23 -16.13 8.69 16.57
CA ILE A 23 -17.41 8.50 17.27
C ILE A 23 -17.18 7.56 18.44
N ASN A 24 -17.58 7.99 19.63
CA ASN A 24 -17.46 7.17 20.83
C ASN A 24 -18.56 6.09 20.86
N ILE A 25 -18.15 4.83 20.71
CA ILE A 25 -19.02 3.66 20.75
C ILE A 25 -18.71 2.88 22.02
N PRO A 26 -19.71 2.56 22.88
CA PRO A 26 -19.49 1.76 24.08
C PRO A 26 -18.89 0.39 23.74
N ALA A 27 -17.95 -0.10 24.57
CA ALA A 27 -17.28 -1.39 24.34
C ALA A 27 -18.25 -2.56 24.23
N GLY A 28 -19.34 -2.55 25.00
CA GLY A 28 -20.40 -3.55 24.91
C GLY A 28 -21.11 -3.55 23.56
N ALA A 29 -21.30 -2.38 22.94
CA ALA A 29 -21.90 -2.27 21.60
C ALA A 29 -20.93 -2.79 20.52
N VAL A 30 -19.62 -2.53 20.65
CA VAL A 30 -18.61 -3.09 19.73
C VAL A 30 -18.63 -4.62 19.80
N TRP A 31 -18.63 -5.17 21.00
CA TRP A 31 -18.67 -6.62 21.21
C TRP A 31 -19.96 -7.25 20.67
N ASN A 32 -21.11 -6.68 21.00
CA ASN A 32 -22.40 -7.16 20.50
C ASN A 32 -22.48 -7.14 18.98
N THR A 33 -21.99 -6.07 18.32
CA THR A 33 -21.93 -5.98 16.87
C THR A 33 -21.08 -7.09 16.26
N LEU A 34 -19.91 -7.39 16.84
CA LEU A 34 -19.01 -8.43 16.31
C LEU A 34 -19.58 -9.84 16.45
N ILE A 35 -20.38 -10.10 17.49
CA ILE A 35 -21.04 -11.40 17.71
C ILE A 35 -22.38 -11.51 16.93
N GLY A 36 -22.84 -10.42 16.31
CA GLY A 36 -24.09 -10.39 15.54
C GLY A 36 -25.34 -10.17 16.40
N ASN A 37 -25.17 -9.69 17.63
CA ASN A 37 -26.29 -9.30 18.49
C ASN A 37 -26.83 -7.93 18.12
N GLU A 38 -28.10 -7.68 18.43
CA GLU A 38 -28.71 -6.37 18.25
C GLU A 38 -28.03 -5.31 19.12
N VAL A 39 -27.82 -4.14 18.53
CA VAL A 39 -27.24 -2.97 19.21
C VAL A 39 -28.27 -1.84 19.23
N GLU A 40 -28.19 -1.02 20.27
CA GLU A 40 -29.11 0.09 20.53
C GLU A 40 -29.23 1.06 19.32
N LYS A 41 -28.10 1.26 18.59
CA LYS A 41 -28.05 2.15 17.41
C LYS A 41 -27.49 1.40 16.22
N THR A 42 -28.29 1.25 15.18
CA THR A 42 -27.88 0.65 13.90
C THR A 42 -26.67 1.34 13.26
N SER A 43 -26.51 2.67 13.49
CA SER A 43 -25.38 3.44 13.02
C SER A 43 -24.02 2.96 13.62
N TRP A 44 -24.02 2.41 14.82
CA TRP A 44 -22.80 1.85 15.42
C TRP A 44 -22.35 0.59 14.69
N ALA A 45 -23.29 -0.31 14.37
CA ALA A 45 -22.99 -1.50 13.59
C ALA A 45 -22.44 -1.13 12.21
N PHE A 46 -23.05 -0.15 11.54
CA PHE A 46 -22.57 0.35 10.25
C PHE A 46 -21.13 0.88 10.32
N ILE A 47 -20.82 1.71 11.32
CA ILE A 47 -19.46 2.27 11.50
C ILE A 47 -18.43 1.16 11.74
N ILE A 48 -18.78 0.16 12.55
CA ILE A 48 -17.86 -0.94 12.87
C ILE A 48 -17.60 -1.79 11.62
N TRP A 49 -18.63 -2.20 10.89
CA TRP A 49 -18.50 -3.08 9.73
C TRP A 49 -17.99 -2.38 8.48
N GLU A 50 -18.48 -1.18 8.17
CA GLU A 50 -18.17 -0.48 6.92
C GLU A 50 -16.94 0.43 7.01
N SER A 51 -16.47 0.78 8.22
CA SER A 51 -15.35 1.68 8.41
C SER A 51 -14.23 1.08 9.24
N ARG A 52 -14.47 0.76 10.52
CA ARG A 52 -13.40 0.38 11.45
C ARG A 52 -12.77 -0.97 11.13
N LEU A 53 -13.58 -1.98 10.82
CA LEU A 53 -13.08 -3.31 10.50
C LEU A 53 -12.27 -3.32 9.19
N PRO A 54 -12.76 -2.77 8.07
CA PRO A 54 -11.94 -2.66 6.86
C PRO A 54 -10.65 -1.89 7.08
N GLN A 55 -10.69 -0.79 7.83
CA GLN A 55 -9.51 0.00 8.16
C GLN A 55 -8.47 -0.80 8.97
N ALA A 56 -8.89 -1.54 9.99
CA ALA A 56 -8.01 -2.36 10.81
C ALA A 56 -7.33 -3.46 9.98
N VAL A 57 -8.11 -4.18 9.16
CA VAL A 57 -7.59 -5.25 8.29
C VAL A 57 -6.66 -4.69 7.22
N THR A 58 -7.03 -3.57 6.60
CA THR A 58 -6.18 -2.90 5.60
C THR A 58 -4.84 -2.47 6.21
N ALA A 59 -4.85 -1.87 7.41
CA ALA A 59 -3.64 -1.46 8.11
C ALA A 59 -2.73 -2.65 8.42
N LEU A 60 -3.31 -3.77 8.89
CA LEU A 60 -2.57 -5.00 9.16
C LEU A 60 -1.90 -5.55 7.90
N LEU A 61 -2.65 -5.68 6.81
CA LEU A 61 -2.15 -6.23 5.54
C LEU A 61 -1.10 -5.32 4.91
N CYS A 62 -1.31 -4.00 4.91
CA CYS A 62 -0.33 -3.03 4.43
C CYS A 62 0.96 -3.09 5.24
N GLY A 63 0.86 -3.14 6.57
CA GLY A 63 2.03 -3.24 7.46
C GLY A 63 2.83 -4.52 7.20
N ALA A 64 2.15 -5.65 7.06
CA ALA A 64 2.78 -6.93 6.75
C ALA A 64 3.46 -6.91 5.37
N ALA A 65 2.79 -6.37 4.34
CA ALA A 65 3.35 -6.27 2.99
C ALA A 65 4.57 -5.33 2.94
N LEU A 66 4.50 -4.18 3.62
CA LEU A 66 5.62 -3.23 3.72
C LEU A 66 6.80 -3.84 4.47
N ALA A 67 6.57 -4.55 5.56
CA ALA A 67 7.62 -5.22 6.32
C ALA A 67 8.32 -6.31 5.48
N ALA A 68 7.54 -7.16 4.80
CA ALA A 68 8.07 -8.21 3.94
C ALA A 68 8.87 -7.63 2.77
N SER A 69 8.31 -6.66 2.04
CA SER A 69 8.98 -6.03 0.89
C SER A 69 10.24 -5.27 1.31
N GLY A 70 10.19 -4.57 2.44
CA GLY A 70 11.36 -3.88 3.00
C GLY A 70 12.48 -4.85 3.33
N LEU A 71 12.20 -5.95 4.02
CA LEU A 71 13.18 -6.98 4.36
C LEU A 71 13.80 -7.62 3.11
N MET A 72 12.97 -7.92 2.10
CA MET A 72 13.44 -8.49 0.84
C MET A 72 14.41 -7.54 0.11
N LEU A 73 14.09 -6.25 0.04
CA LEU A 73 14.95 -5.25 -0.58
C LEU A 73 16.25 -5.03 0.21
N GLN A 74 16.18 -4.95 1.54
CA GLN A 74 17.35 -4.85 2.40
C GLN A 74 18.31 -6.03 2.18
N THR A 75 17.76 -7.23 2.07
CA THR A 75 18.52 -8.45 1.80
C THR A 75 19.12 -8.44 0.39
N ALA A 76 18.32 -8.14 -0.63
CA ALA A 76 18.75 -8.14 -2.02
C ALA A 76 19.88 -7.12 -2.30
N PHE A 77 19.79 -5.93 -1.68
CA PHE A 77 20.78 -4.87 -1.83
C PHE A 77 21.92 -4.96 -0.78
N ASN A 78 21.85 -5.93 0.14
CA ASN A 78 22.75 -6.03 1.30
C ASN A 78 22.95 -4.66 1.99
N ASN A 79 21.84 -3.93 2.17
CA ASN A 79 21.85 -2.57 2.70
C ASN A 79 20.58 -2.35 3.57
N PRO A 80 20.73 -2.06 4.87
CA PRO A 80 19.61 -1.85 5.78
C PRO A 80 18.78 -0.59 5.45
N LEU A 81 19.31 0.31 4.63
CA LEU A 81 18.60 1.51 4.18
C LEU A 81 17.76 1.27 2.91
N ALA A 82 17.92 0.12 2.24
CA ALA A 82 17.13 -0.17 1.05
C ALA A 82 15.65 -0.37 1.42
N GLY A 83 14.78 0.24 0.62
CA GLY A 83 13.33 0.14 0.80
C GLY A 83 12.57 0.65 -0.41
N PRO A 84 11.27 0.34 -0.52
CA PRO A 84 10.46 0.73 -1.68
C PRO A 84 10.44 2.23 -1.95
N SER A 85 10.49 3.04 -0.89
CA SER A 85 10.51 4.51 -1.00
C SER A 85 11.81 5.04 -1.59
N ILE A 86 12.96 4.47 -1.19
CA ILE A 86 14.30 4.92 -1.65
C ILE A 86 14.53 4.51 -3.09
N LEU A 87 14.03 3.36 -3.51
CA LEU A 87 14.10 2.90 -4.90
C LEU A 87 13.11 3.63 -5.84
N GLY A 88 12.35 4.59 -5.35
CA GLY A 88 11.40 5.35 -6.17
C GLY A 88 10.13 4.59 -6.55
N ILE A 89 9.92 3.36 -6.05
CA ILE A 89 8.74 2.54 -6.36
C ILE A 89 7.46 3.25 -5.91
N ASN A 90 7.48 3.86 -4.71
CA ASN A 90 6.35 4.65 -4.21
C ASN A 90 6.07 5.87 -5.09
N SER A 91 7.12 6.53 -5.61
CA SER A 91 6.97 7.65 -6.52
C SER A 91 6.33 7.22 -7.85
N GLY A 92 6.71 6.03 -8.34
CA GLY A 92 6.07 5.42 -9.50
C GLY A 92 4.59 5.13 -9.27
N ALA A 93 4.24 4.54 -8.12
CA ALA A 93 2.85 4.33 -7.74
C ALA A 93 2.07 5.65 -7.69
N SER A 94 2.65 6.69 -7.07
CA SER A 94 2.05 8.03 -6.97
C SER A 94 1.85 8.68 -8.34
N LEU A 95 2.79 8.52 -9.27
CA LEU A 95 2.64 8.99 -10.65
C LEU A 95 1.52 8.25 -11.39
N GLY A 96 1.45 6.92 -11.23
CA GLY A 96 0.37 6.14 -11.81
C GLY A 96 -1.01 6.58 -11.32
N VAL A 97 -1.16 6.85 -10.02
CA VAL A 97 -2.40 7.41 -9.45
C VAL A 97 -2.66 8.83 -9.95
N ALA A 98 -1.62 9.66 -10.05
CA ALA A 98 -1.74 11.02 -10.58
C ALA A 98 -2.27 11.00 -12.03
N LEU A 99 -1.78 10.10 -12.87
CA LEU A 99 -2.29 9.94 -14.24
C LEU A 99 -3.78 9.56 -14.26
N VAL A 100 -4.21 8.68 -13.37
CA VAL A 100 -5.63 8.29 -13.26
C VAL A 100 -6.49 9.42 -12.74
N MET A 101 -6.10 10.08 -11.64
CA MET A 101 -6.93 11.07 -10.96
C MET A 101 -6.88 12.45 -11.65
N LEU A 102 -5.71 12.88 -12.10
CA LEU A 102 -5.50 14.24 -12.62
C LEU A 102 -5.75 14.33 -14.13
N ALA A 103 -5.30 13.33 -14.90
CA ALA A 103 -5.47 13.30 -16.35
C ALA A 103 -6.69 12.48 -16.80
N GLY A 104 -6.99 11.38 -16.11
CA GLY A 104 -8.08 10.45 -16.44
C GLY A 104 -9.43 10.74 -15.79
N GLY A 105 -9.54 11.80 -14.97
CA GLY A 105 -10.79 12.11 -14.26
C GLY A 105 -11.23 11.00 -13.29
N GLY A 106 -10.31 10.21 -12.76
CA GLY A 106 -10.58 9.11 -11.82
C GLY A 106 -11.00 7.79 -12.50
N SER A 107 -10.88 7.68 -13.82
CA SER A 107 -11.23 6.48 -14.57
C SER A 107 -10.18 6.10 -15.61
N ILE A 108 -10.09 4.82 -15.92
CA ILE A 108 -9.33 4.29 -17.06
C ILE A 108 -10.35 3.77 -18.07
N ALA A 109 -10.42 4.39 -19.23
CA ALA A 109 -11.30 3.98 -20.32
C ALA A 109 -10.48 3.42 -21.49
N THR A 110 -10.74 2.17 -21.86
CA THR A 110 -10.17 1.53 -23.05
C THR A 110 -11.33 1.06 -23.91
N GLY A 111 -11.86 1.92 -24.79
CA GLY A 111 -12.87 1.61 -25.80
C GLY A 111 -14.00 0.61 -25.46
N VAL A 112 -13.67 -0.52 -24.85
CA VAL A 112 -14.58 -1.63 -24.48
C VAL A 112 -14.82 -1.71 -22.97
N PHE A 113 -13.85 -1.29 -22.14
CA PHE A 113 -13.93 -1.37 -20.68
C PHE A 113 -13.66 -0.01 -20.04
N THR A 114 -14.51 0.36 -19.07
CA THR A 114 -14.28 1.50 -18.17
C THR A 114 -14.05 0.99 -16.76
N LEU A 115 -12.86 1.23 -16.22
CA LEU A 115 -12.54 1.04 -14.82
C LEU A 115 -12.61 2.38 -14.12
N SER A 116 -13.46 2.52 -13.11
CA SER A 116 -13.63 3.77 -12.36
C SER A 116 -13.39 3.57 -10.87
N GLY A 117 -13.04 4.66 -10.17
CA GLY A 117 -12.89 4.68 -8.73
C GLY A 117 -11.74 3.82 -8.22
N PHE A 118 -12.00 3.02 -7.21
CA PHE A 118 -11.00 2.25 -6.46
C PHE A 118 -10.09 1.36 -7.33
N PHE A 119 -10.67 0.60 -8.26
CA PHE A 119 -9.90 -0.31 -9.10
C PHE A 119 -8.97 0.39 -10.08
N SER A 120 -9.38 1.55 -10.63
CA SER A 120 -8.52 2.34 -11.52
C SER A 120 -7.32 2.91 -10.77
N VAL A 121 -7.52 3.37 -9.54
CA VAL A 121 -6.45 3.89 -8.67
C VAL A 121 -5.44 2.79 -8.32
N ILE A 122 -5.92 1.61 -7.90
CA ILE A 122 -5.03 0.47 -7.59
C ILE A 122 -4.26 0.04 -8.84
N LEU A 123 -4.92 -0.08 -9.98
CA LEU A 123 -4.27 -0.49 -11.22
C LEU A 123 -3.23 0.55 -11.66
N GLY A 124 -3.56 1.83 -11.56
CA GLY A 124 -2.64 2.93 -11.83
C GLY A 124 -1.41 2.88 -10.93
N ALA A 125 -1.61 2.72 -9.61
CA ALA A 125 -0.51 2.58 -8.66
C ALA A 125 0.36 1.35 -8.96
N PHE A 126 -0.25 0.22 -9.25
CA PHE A 126 0.44 -1.03 -9.55
C PHE A 126 1.28 -0.92 -10.83
N ILE A 127 0.71 -0.41 -11.93
CA ILE A 127 1.43 -0.21 -13.19
C ILE A 127 2.57 0.79 -12.99
N GLY A 128 2.32 1.93 -12.33
CA GLY A 128 3.35 2.93 -12.05
C GLY A 128 4.52 2.37 -11.24
N SER A 129 4.23 1.58 -10.20
CA SER A 129 5.27 0.91 -9.41
C SER A 129 6.05 -0.13 -10.22
N MET A 130 5.36 -0.91 -11.10
CA MET A 130 6.01 -1.89 -11.98
C MET A 130 6.92 -1.23 -13.02
N VAL A 131 6.52 -0.10 -13.57
CA VAL A 131 7.35 0.67 -14.51
C VAL A 131 8.65 1.13 -13.85
N VAL A 132 8.55 1.71 -12.64
CA VAL A 132 9.75 2.15 -11.91
C VAL A 132 10.62 0.96 -11.50
N MET A 133 10.02 -0.14 -11.02
CA MET A 133 10.79 -1.35 -10.72
C MET A 133 11.49 -1.89 -11.97
N GLY A 134 10.81 -1.92 -13.11
CA GLY A 134 11.41 -2.32 -14.40
C GLY A 134 12.58 -1.44 -14.80
N LEU A 135 12.49 -0.12 -14.60
CA LEU A 135 13.60 0.81 -14.82
C LEU A 135 14.79 0.52 -13.88
N ILE A 136 14.54 0.28 -12.60
CA ILE A 136 15.59 -0.08 -11.65
C ILE A 136 16.27 -1.40 -12.05
N LEU A 137 15.51 -2.41 -12.44
CA LEU A 137 16.06 -3.67 -12.92
C LEU A 137 16.88 -3.48 -14.21
N PHE A 138 16.39 -2.66 -15.15
CA PHE A 138 17.14 -2.31 -16.36
C PHE A 138 18.47 -1.62 -16.00
N PHE A 139 18.45 -0.60 -15.14
CA PHE A 139 19.68 0.06 -14.72
C PHE A 139 20.59 -0.86 -13.91
N SER A 140 20.09 -1.85 -13.20
CA SER A 140 20.90 -2.81 -12.45
C SER A 140 21.77 -3.69 -13.37
N THR A 141 21.42 -3.85 -14.63
CA THR A 141 22.26 -4.55 -15.62
C THR A 141 23.47 -3.71 -16.06
N LEU A 142 23.33 -2.39 -15.98
CA LEU A 142 24.34 -1.42 -16.41
C LEU A 142 25.22 -0.95 -15.23
N ILE A 143 24.63 -0.83 -14.05
CA ILE A 143 25.23 -0.26 -12.84
C ILE A 143 25.55 -1.39 -11.87
N LYS A 144 26.81 -1.66 -11.62
CA LYS A 144 27.26 -2.73 -10.71
C LYS A 144 27.28 -2.32 -9.23
N SER A 145 27.10 -1.03 -8.92
CA SER A 145 27.15 -0.49 -7.56
C SER A 145 25.74 -0.37 -6.96
N ASN A 146 25.49 -1.02 -5.83
CA ASN A 146 24.23 -0.92 -5.11
C ASN A 146 23.92 0.52 -4.68
N ILE A 147 24.95 1.29 -4.30
CA ILE A 147 24.78 2.71 -3.91
C ILE A 147 24.33 3.55 -5.11
N MET A 148 24.92 3.34 -6.28
CA MET A 148 24.53 4.03 -7.51
C MET A 148 23.10 3.66 -7.91
N LEU A 149 22.65 2.43 -7.72
CA LEU A 149 21.26 2.03 -7.97
C LEU A 149 20.27 2.74 -7.02
N LEU A 150 20.63 2.90 -5.74
CA LEU A 150 19.81 3.67 -4.79
C LEU A 150 19.72 5.15 -5.21
N ILE A 151 20.83 5.76 -5.61
CA ILE A 151 20.85 7.13 -6.14
C ILE A 151 19.97 7.24 -7.38
N THR A 152 20.05 6.27 -8.30
CA THR A 152 19.18 6.23 -9.50
C THR A 152 17.72 6.17 -9.11
N GLY A 153 17.33 5.39 -8.10
CA GLY A 153 15.98 5.35 -7.56
C GLY A 153 15.49 6.72 -7.05
N ILE A 154 16.35 7.42 -6.31
CA ILE A 154 16.06 8.78 -5.82
C ILE A 154 15.86 9.75 -7.01
N MET A 155 16.72 9.68 -8.03
CA MET A 155 16.60 10.51 -9.24
C MET A 155 15.30 10.24 -10.00
N ILE A 156 14.91 8.98 -10.14
CA ILE A 156 13.60 8.60 -10.70
C ILE A 156 12.47 9.21 -9.86
N GLY A 157 12.60 9.20 -8.53
CA GLY A 157 11.66 9.85 -7.62
C GLY A 157 11.49 11.34 -7.89
N TYR A 158 12.57 12.08 -8.13
CA TYR A 158 12.50 13.50 -8.49
C TYR A 158 11.87 13.74 -9.86
N ILE A 159 12.18 12.92 -10.85
CA ILE A 159 11.56 13.00 -12.18
C ILE A 159 10.04 12.76 -12.09
N THR A 160 9.62 11.73 -11.36
CA THR A 160 8.20 11.44 -11.16
C THR A 160 7.49 12.54 -10.39
N SER A 161 8.11 13.13 -9.37
CA SER A 161 7.56 14.28 -8.63
C SER A 161 7.38 15.51 -9.50
N SER A 162 8.33 15.78 -10.39
CA SER A 162 8.24 16.87 -11.38
C SER A 162 7.09 16.63 -12.37
N ALA A 163 6.92 15.39 -12.84
CA ALA A 163 5.81 15.01 -13.70
C ALA A 163 4.45 15.17 -13.00
N ILE A 164 4.35 14.77 -11.72
CA ILE A 164 3.14 14.97 -10.91
C ILE A 164 2.83 16.46 -10.75
N SER A 165 3.84 17.30 -10.49
CA SER A 165 3.66 18.75 -10.38
C SER A 165 3.13 19.36 -11.69
N LEU A 166 3.61 18.88 -12.83
CA LEU A 166 3.11 19.28 -14.13
C LEU A 166 1.64 18.85 -14.35
N LEU A 167 1.31 17.63 -13.99
CA LEU A 167 -0.08 17.13 -14.06
C LEU A 167 -1.01 17.96 -13.17
N ASN A 168 -0.59 18.28 -11.95
CA ASN A 168 -1.38 19.13 -11.05
C ASN A 168 -1.65 20.52 -11.63
N PHE A 169 -0.69 21.08 -12.38
CA PHE A 169 -0.87 22.40 -13.01
C PHE A 169 -2.00 22.42 -14.06
N PHE A 170 -2.14 21.34 -14.81
CA PHE A 170 -3.18 21.22 -15.86
C PHE A 170 -4.50 20.59 -15.37
N ALA A 171 -4.52 20.04 -14.16
CA ALA A 171 -5.68 19.33 -13.65
C ALA A 171 -6.77 20.29 -13.15
N THR A 172 -7.99 19.74 -13.00
CA THR A 172 -9.09 20.46 -12.36
C THR A 172 -8.86 20.57 -10.84
N ALA A 173 -9.41 21.60 -10.21
CA ALA A 173 -9.31 21.80 -8.76
C ALA A 173 -9.84 20.59 -7.96
N GLU A 174 -10.90 19.94 -8.46
CA GLU A 174 -11.47 18.73 -7.86
C GLU A 174 -10.50 17.53 -7.96
N GLY A 175 -9.86 17.35 -9.12
CA GLY A 175 -8.85 16.30 -9.31
C GLY A 175 -7.65 16.50 -8.40
N VAL A 176 -7.13 17.73 -8.30
CA VAL A 176 -6.03 18.07 -7.39
C VAL A 176 -6.40 17.81 -5.93
N HIS A 177 -7.60 18.23 -5.51
CA HIS A 177 -8.09 17.98 -4.16
C HIS A 177 -8.18 16.48 -3.83
N SER A 178 -8.76 15.69 -4.75
CA SER A 178 -8.87 14.24 -4.60
C SER A 178 -7.51 13.55 -4.53
N TYR A 179 -6.55 13.97 -5.36
CA TYR A 179 -5.18 13.46 -5.34
C TYR A 179 -4.45 13.83 -4.05
N MET A 180 -4.64 15.06 -3.53
CA MET A 180 -4.05 15.49 -2.25
C MET A 180 -4.57 14.65 -1.09
N ILE A 181 -5.89 14.41 -1.00
CA ILE A 181 -6.50 13.57 0.04
C ILE A 181 -5.95 12.14 -0.04
N TRP A 182 -5.85 11.58 -1.24
CA TRP A 182 -5.24 10.27 -1.44
C TRP A 182 -3.78 10.25 -0.98
N GLY A 183 -3.01 11.28 -1.33
CA GLY A 183 -1.59 11.42 -0.99
C GLY A 183 -1.28 11.57 0.51
N MET A 184 -2.24 12.06 1.30
CA MET A 184 -2.10 12.09 2.76
C MET A 184 -2.04 10.68 3.37
N GLY A 185 -2.52 9.67 2.65
CA GLY A 185 -2.58 8.29 3.09
C GLY A 185 -3.62 8.06 4.19
N ASN A 186 -4.51 7.14 3.96
CA ASN A 186 -5.41 6.64 5.00
C ASN A 186 -5.75 5.17 4.72
N PHE A 187 -6.07 4.43 5.76
CA PHE A 187 -6.53 3.05 5.64
C PHE A 187 -8.06 2.94 5.49
N GLY A 188 -8.78 4.05 5.59
CA GLY A 188 -10.25 4.11 5.45
C GLY A 188 -10.75 4.18 4.01
N GLY A 189 -9.84 4.19 3.02
CA GLY A 189 -10.20 4.23 1.60
C GLY A 189 -10.68 2.89 1.02
N VAL A 190 -10.66 1.82 1.80
CA VAL A 190 -11.11 0.47 1.39
C VAL A 190 -12.42 0.16 2.08
N SER A 191 -13.51 0.04 1.31
CA SER A 191 -14.82 -0.37 1.84
C SER A 191 -14.87 -1.87 2.13
N LEU A 192 -15.87 -2.32 2.90
CA LEU A 192 -16.08 -3.75 3.17
C LEU A 192 -16.22 -4.58 1.89
N GLN A 193 -16.87 -4.04 0.86
CA GLN A 193 -17.02 -4.71 -0.43
C GLN A 193 -15.70 -4.84 -1.22
N GLN A 194 -14.79 -3.90 -1.03
CA GLN A 194 -13.47 -3.88 -1.69
C GLN A 194 -12.41 -4.67 -0.93
N LEU A 195 -12.62 -4.86 0.38
CA LEU A 195 -11.68 -5.52 1.29
C LEU A 195 -11.27 -6.93 0.82
N PRO A 196 -12.15 -7.81 0.33
CA PRO A 196 -11.77 -9.12 -0.15
C PRO A 196 -10.77 -9.06 -1.31
N TYR A 197 -11.01 -8.19 -2.29
CA TYR A 197 -10.12 -8.01 -3.44
C TYR A 197 -8.75 -7.51 -3.00
N PHE A 198 -8.74 -6.47 -2.16
CA PHE A 198 -7.50 -5.94 -1.58
C PHE A 198 -6.72 -7.00 -0.81
N SER A 199 -7.42 -7.77 0.03
CA SER A 199 -6.83 -8.83 0.84
C SER A 199 -6.23 -9.95 -0.03
N ILE A 200 -6.90 -10.37 -1.10
CA ILE A 200 -6.40 -11.39 -2.02
C ILE A 200 -5.06 -10.93 -2.65
N PHE A 201 -4.98 -9.69 -3.15
CA PHE A 201 -3.74 -9.17 -3.73
C PHE A 201 -2.60 -9.08 -2.71
N CYS A 202 -2.87 -8.57 -1.50
CA CYS A 202 -1.87 -8.48 -0.44
C CYS A 202 -1.39 -9.87 0.01
N LEU A 203 -2.31 -10.80 0.25
CA LEU A 203 -1.97 -12.16 0.67
C LEU A 203 -1.24 -12.92 -0.42
N ALA A 204 -1.62 -12.76 -1.69
CA ALA A 204 -0.88 -13.35 -2.80
C ALA A 204 0.57 -12.85 -2.85
N GLY A 205 0.80 -11.53 -2.68
CA GLY A 205 2.14 -10.97 -2.59
C GLY A 205 2.94 -11.50 -1.41
N LEU A 206 2.31 -11.60 -0.23
CA LEU A 206 2.93 -12.18 0.97
C LEU A 206 3.26 -13.66 0.78
N LEU A 207 2.38 -14.46 0.19
CA LEU A 207 2.64 -15.87 -0.10
C LEU A 207 3.78 -16.02 -1.12
N LEU A 208 3.82 -15.21 -2.17
CA LEU A 208 4.94 -15.20 -3.11
C LEU A 208 6.26 -14.83 -2.43
N SER A 209 6.24 -13.91 -1.46
CA SER A 209 7.45 -13.55 -0.71
C SER A 209 8.02 -14.72 0.10
N ILE A 210 7.17 -15.64 0.59
CA ILE A 210 7.61 -16.85 1.31
C ILE A 210 8.44 -17.76 0.38
N LEU A 211 8.09 -17.86 -0.90
CA LEU A 211 8.84 -18.66 -1.88
C LEU A 211 10.26 -18.13 -2.10
N LEU A 212 10.47 -16.82 -1.85
CA LEU A 212 11.77 -16.16 -2.02
C LEU A 212 12.68 -16.24 -0.79
N ILE A 213 12.23 -16.82 0.32
CA ILE A 213 13.05 -16.93 1.55
C ILE A 213 14.33 -17.69 1.29
N LYS A 214 14.28 -18.83 0.58
CA LYS A 214 15.47 -19.66 0.28
C LYS A 214 16.48 -18.90 -0.57
N PRO A 215 16.14 -18.34 -1.76
CA PRO A 215 17.09 -17.58 -2.56
C PRO A 215 17.62 -16.33 -1.86
N LEU A 216 16.80 -15.63 -1.05
CA LEU A 216 17.26 -14.48 -0.29
C LEU A 216 18.27 -14.87 0.81
N ASN A 217 18.04 -15.98 1.51
CA ASN A 217 19.00 -16.49 2.48
C ASN A 217 20.32 -16.94 1.81
N ALA A 218 20.25 -17.50 0.60
CA ALA A 218 21.45 -17.84 -0.16
C ALA A 218 22.26 -16.58 -0.53
N LEU A 219 21.59 -15.47 -0.89
CA LEU A 219 22.26 -14.19 -1.16
C LEU A 219 23.06 -13.65 0.06
N LEU A 220 22.57 -13.88 1.28
CA LEU A 220 23.26 -13.47 2.51
C LEU A 220 24.58 -14.23 2.72
N LEU A 221 24.69 -15.46 2.19
CA LEU A 221 25.94 -16.26 2.26
C LEU A 221 26.98 -15.83 1.24
N GLY A 222 26.64 -14.93 0.33
CA GLY A 222 27.51 -14.38 -0.71
C GLY A 222 27.25 -14.95 -2.11
N THR A 223 27.76 -14.27 -3.14
CA THR A 223 27.54 -14.58 -4.57
C THR A 223 28.27 -15.83 -5.08
N ARG A 224 28.88 -16.61 -4.21
CA ARG A 224 29.62 -17.85 -4.58
C ARG A 224 28.81 -19.14 -4.35
N TYR A 225 27.56 -19.04 -3.91
CA TYR A 225 26.67 -20.18 -3.66
C TYR A 225 25.46 -20.14 -4.58
#